data_2404f59dc57f47b311b3136a915c25b3
#
_entry.id   2404f59dc57f47b311b3136a915c25b3
#
_cell.length_a   1.000
_cell.length_b   1.000
_cell.length_c   1.000
_cell.angle_alpha   90.00
_cell.angle_beta   90.00
_cell.angle_gamma   90.00
#
_symmetry.space_group_name_H-M   'P 1'
#
loop_
_entity.id
_entity.type
_entity.pdbx_description
1 polymer ?
#
loop_
_entity_poly.entity_id
_entity_poly.type
_entity_poly.pdbx_seq_one_letter_code
_entity_poly.pdbx_strand_id
1 'polypeptide(L)'
;LIHIFEDEWIEKQEIVKSILLNKLNITPNKIFARKCHIKELKNDLTFNFLDTNHLQGFINGIHFGLYCNNELISCLTIGKSRFNKNFDFEILRFCSKNYHNVIGAFGKLFKYFVNKYNPKSIITYCDLRYGIGNVYHKNGFDYINNSNPNYYYLDKNFRRLSRLQFQKHLLENKLDQFDSNLTEWENMQLNGYNRIWDCGNAIYSWKREILNVL
;
A
#
# COMPACT_ATOMS: atom_id res chain seq x y z
N LEU A 1 7.26 -6.87 -15.98
CA LEU A 1 8.09 -7.40 -14.91
C LEU A 1 7.37 -7.16 -13.57
N ILE A 2 7.42 -8.14 -12.68
CA ILE A 2 6.92 -8.06 -11.30
C ILE A 2 8.08 -8.45 -10.40
N HIS A 3 8.29 -7.67 -9.33
CA HIS A 3 9.28 -7.96 -8.30
C HIS A 3 8.59 -8.45 -7.03
N ILE A 4 8.96 -9.65 -6.61
CA ILE A 4 8.46 -10.28 -5.37
C ILE A 4 9.68 -10.52 -4.50
N PHE A 5 9.61 -10.09 -3.26
CA PHE A 5 10.64 -10.42 -2.28
C PHE A 5 10.42 -11.85 -1.75
N GLU A 6 11.50 -12.52 -1.39
CA GLU A 6 11.46 -13.91 -0.93
C GLU A 6 10.60 -14.09 0.32
N ASP A 7 10.70 -13.19 1.30
CA ASP A 7 9.89 -13.22 2.51
C ASP A 7 8.39 -13.04 2.22
N GLU A 8 8.01 -12.24 1.21
CA GLU A 8 6.61 -12.15 0.77
C GLU A 8 6.11 -13.48 0.20
N TRP A 9 6.97 -14.20 -0.55
CA TRP A 9 6.63 -15.51 -1.06
C TRP A 9 6.52 -16.57 0.05
N ILE A 10 7.37 -16.51 1.05
CA ILE A 10 7.37 -17.46 2.17
C ILE A 10 6.20 -17.20 3.13
N GLU A 11 6.02 -15.94 3.55
CA GLU A 11 5.10 -15.60 4.63
C GLU A 11 3.68 -15.23 4.13
N LYS A 12 3.55 -14.74 2.89
CA LYS A 12 2.29 -14.24 2.30
C LYS A 12 1.98 -14.85 0.94
N GLN A 13 2.30 -16.12 0.78
CA GLN A 13 2.23 -16.85 -0.49
C GLN A 13 0.86 -16.73 -1.18
N GLU A 14 -0.24 -16.83 -0.43
CA GLU A 14 -1.60 -16.75 -1.00
C GLU A 14 -1.92 -15.37 -1.57
N ILE A 15 -1.42 -14.31 -0.94
CA ILE A 15 -1.55 -12.94 -1.48
C ILE A 15 -0.73 -12.81 -2.78
N VAL A 16 0.51 -13.29 -2.77
CA VAL A 16 1.39 -13.25 -3.95
C VAL A 16 0.79 -14.04 -5.11
N LYS A 17 0.29 -15.26 -4.89
CA LYS A 17 -0.41 -16.06 -5.91
C LYS A 17 -1.61 -15.31 -6.47
N SER A 18 -2.43 -14.70 -5.62
CA SER A 18 -3.58 -13.92 -6.04
C SER A 18 -3.17 -12.73 -6.93
N ILE A 19 -2.11 -12.01 -6.58
CA ILE A 19 -1.56 -10.91 -7.39
C ILE A 19 -1.11 -11.44 -8.77
N LEU A 20 -0.37 -12.53 -8.80
CA LEU A 20 0.11 -13.13 -10.06
C LEU A 20 -1.04 -13.56 -10.97
N LEU A 21 -2.04 -14.25 -10.44
CA LEU A 21 -3.23 -14.66 -11.21
C LEU A 21 -4.00 -13.45 -11.75
N ASN A 22 -4.08 -12.36 -10.97
CA ASN A 22 -4.70 -11.13 -11.44
C ASN A 22 -3.91 -10.49 -12.59
N LYS A 23 -2.58 -10.48 -12.51
CA LYS A 23 -1.71 -9.96 -13.56
C LYS A 23 -1.78 -10.77 -14.85
N LEU A 24 -1.98 -12.08 -14.73
CA LEU A 24 -2.18 -12.98 -15.87
C LEU A 24 -3.62 -12.96 -16.43
N ASN A 25 -4.54 -12.18 -15.78
CA ASN A 25 -5.96 -12.11 -16.13
C ASN A 25 -6.72 -13.46 -15.99
N ILE A 26 -6.24 -14.37 -15.15
CA ILE A 26 -6.82 -15.69 -14.89
C ILE A 26 -7.38 -15.82 -13.47
N THR A 27 -7.71 -14.70 -12.84
CA THR A 27 -8.33 -14.69 -11.49
C THR A 27 -9.66 -15.46 -11.54
N PRO A 28 -9.86 -16.47 -10.67
CA PRO A 28 -11.01 -17.39 -10.77
C PRO A 28 -12.36 -16.72 -10.50
N ASN A 29 -12.41 -15.75 -9.58
CA ASN A 29 -13.65 -15.11 -9.17
C ASN A 29 -13.74 -13.68 -9.74
N LYS A 30 -14.76 -13.39 -10.53
CA LYS A 30 -15.01 -12.08 -11.11
C LYS A 30 -16.31 -11.50 -10.58
N ILE A 31 -16.23 -10.35 -9.90
CA ILE A 31 -17.38 -9.67 -9.30
C ILE A 31 -17.45 -8.24 -9.83
N PHE A 32 -18.66 -7.74 -10.08
CA PHE A 32 -18.87 -6.35 -10.46
C PHE A 32 -19.31 -5.54 -9.23
N ALA A 33 -18.58 -4.50 -8.90
CA ALA A 33 -18.84 -3.63 -7.75
C ALA A 33 -20.25 -3.02 -7.74
N ARG A 34 -20.90 -2.84 -8.90
CA ARG A 34 -22.28 -2.36 -9.01
C ARG A 34 -23.29 -3.25 -8.27
N LYS A 35 -23.00 -4.55 -8.11
CA LYS A 35 -23.86 -5.52 -7.39
C LYS A 35 -23.61 -5.52 -5.88
N CYS A 36 -22.66 -4.76 -5.39
CA CYS A 36 -22.20 -4.76 -4.00
C CYS A 36 -22.67 -3.48 -3.29
N HIS A 37 -22.72 -3.53 -1.97
CA HIS A 37 -23.00 -2.36 -1.13
C HIS A 37 -21.78 -1.97 -0.28
N ILE A 38 -21.72 -0.72 0.15
CA ILE A 38 -20.62 -0.19 0.95
C ILE A 38 -21.03 -0.15 2.42
N LYS A 39 -20.09 -0.54 3.31
CA LYS A 39 -20.20 -0.30 4.75
C LYS A 39 -18.88 0.32 5.26
N GLU A 40 -18.98 1.15 6.28
CA GLU A 40 -17.81 1.54 7.06
C GLU A 40 -17.37 0.36 7.92
N LEU A 41 -16.07 0.18 8.05
CA LEU A 41 -15.50 -0.94 8.78
C LEU A 41 -14.89 -0.47 10.10
N LYS A 42 -15.00 -1.28 11.12
CA LYS A 42 -14.25 -1.15 12.38
C LYS A 42 -12.83 -1.70 12.19
N ASN A 43 -11.90 -1.25 13.04
CA ASN A 43 -10.49 -1.63 12.97
C ASN A 43 -10.27 -3.15 13.01
N ASP A 44 -10.95 -3.88 13.88
CA ASP A 44 -10.76 -5.33 14.05
C ASP A 44 -11.10 -6.10 12.77
N LEU A 45 -12.24 -5.76 12.14
CA LEU A 45 -12.64 -6.39 10.89
C LEU A 45 -11.68 -6.02 9.74
N THR A 46 -11.25 -4.76 9.72
CA THR A 46 -10.28 -4.28 8.72
C THR A 46 -8.92 -4.93 8.91
N PHE A 47 -8.47 -5.09 10.16
CA PHE A 47 -7.21 -5.76 10.48
C PHE A 47 -7.20 -7.18 9.89
N ASN A 48 -8.20 -7.98 10.21
CA ASN A 48 -8.30 -9.36 9.71
C ASN A 48 -8.33 -9.42 8.19
N PHE A 49 -9.08 -8.52 7.54
CA PHE A 49 -9.18 -8.50 6.08
C PHE A 49 -7.87 -8.06 5.41
N LEU A 50 -7.22 -7.00 5.89
CA LEU A 50 -5.99 -6.49 5.29
C LEU A 50 -4.80 -7.41 5.55
N ASP A 51 -4.72 -8.03 6.73
CA ASP A 51 -3.64 -8.97 7.04
C ASP A 51 -3.67 -10.20 6.13
N THR A 52 -4.86 -10.65 5.78
CA THR A 52 -5.06 -11.80 4.89
C THR A 52 -4.93 -11.46 3.40
N ASN A 53 -5.20 -10.21 2.98
CA ASN A 53 -5.40 -9.88 1.56
C ASN A 53 -4.48 -8.75 1.05
N HIS A 54 -3.66 -8.11 1.91
CA HIS A 54 -2.76 -7.02 1.52
C HIS A 54 -1.33 -7.26 2.00
N LEU A 55 -0.33 -7.15 1.10
CA LEU A 55 1.08 -7.44 1.44
C LEU A 55 1.61 -6.60 2.62
N GLN A 56 1.22 -5.34 2.70
CA GLN A 56 1.64 -4.47 3.80
C GLN A 56 0.73 -4.54 5.03
N GLY A 57 -0.33 -5.36 5.02
CA GLY A 57 -1.24 -5.55 6.14
C GLY A 57 -2.00 -4.29 6.57
N PHE A 58 -2.44 -4.31 7.83
CA PHE A 58 -3.28 -3.27 8.43
C PHE A 58 -2.53 -1.94 8.65
N ILE A 59 -3.26 -0.86 8.57
CA ILE A 59 -2.86 0.49 8.99
C ILE A 59 -4.10 1.23 9.50
N ASN A 60 -3.96 2.03 10.54
CA ASN A 60 -5.04 2.87 11.07
C ASN A 60 -5.51 3.90 10.05
N GLY A 61 -6.82 4.17 10.04
CA GLY A 61 -7.44 5.14 9.14
C GLY A 61 -8.95 5.06 9.14
N ILE A 62 -9.56 5.64 8.12
CA ILE A 62 -10.98 5.51 7.81
C ILE A 62 -11.12 4.34 6.84
N HIS A 63 -11.96 3.37 7.17
CA HIS A 63 -12.06 2.13 6.45
C HIS A 63 -13.42 1.95 5.81
N PHE A 64 -13.44 1.58 4.54
CA PHE A 64 -14.65 1.25 3.78
C PHE A 64 -14.54 -0.14 3.19
N GLY A 65 -15.54 -0.95 3.43
CA GLY A 65 -15.68 -2.28 2.87
C GLY A 65 -16.74 -2.33 1.77
N LEU A 66 -16.44 -3.11 0.74
CA LEU A 66 -17.40 -3.47 -0.30
C LEU A 66 -17.90 -4.89 -0.04
N TYR A 67 -19.20 -5.03 0.13
CA TYR A 67 -19.86 -6.31 0.45
C TYR A 67 -20.66 -6.83 -0.75
N CYS A 68 -20.49 -8.10 -1.05
CA CYS A 68 -21.29 -8.86 -2.01
C CYS A 68 -21.85 -10.11 -1.31
N ASN A 69 -23.16 -10.33 -1.37
CA ASN A 69 -23.81 -11.47 -0.70
C ASN A 69 -23.43 -11.61 0.79
N ASN A 70 -23.38 -10.48 1.51
CA ASN A 70 -22.96 -10.37 2.92
C ASN A 70 -21.48 -10.69 3.20
N GLU A 71 -20.67 -10.92 2.19
CA GLU A 71 -19.23 -11.14 2.32
C GLU A 71 -18.45 -9.86 2.00
N LEU A 72 -17.43 -9.54 2.81
CA LEU A 72 -16.48 -8.46 2.55
C LEU A 72 -15.52 -8.89 1.45
N ILE A 73 -15.55 -8.20 0.31
CA ILE A 73 -14.77 -8.56 -0.88
C ILE A 73 -13.72 -7.53 -1.32
N SER A 74 -13.82 -6.30 -0.83
CA SER A 74 -12.77 -5.28 -1.04
C SER A 74 -12.74 -4.29 0.11
N CYS A 75 -11.57 -3.75 0.38
CA CYS A 75 -11.35 -2.74 1.42
C CYS A 75 -10.54 -1.57 0.87
N LEU A 76 -10.94 -0.35 1.25
CA LEU A 76 -10.23 0.89 1.02
C LEU A 76 -9.96 1.54 2.38
N THR A 77 -8.70 1.87 2.67
CA THR A 77 -8.28 2.62 3.86
C THR A 77 -7.70 3.96 3.45
N ILE A 78 -8.21 5.02 4.06
CA ILE A 78 -7.79 6.40 3.83
C ILE A 78 -7.43 7.04 5.17
N GLY A 79 -6.39 7.85 5.20
CA GLY A 79 -5.97 8.58 6.38
C GLY A 79 -5.44 9.97 6.06
N LYS A 80 -4.99 10.70 7.09
CA LYS A 80 -4.26 11.96 6.87
C LYS A 80 -2.99 11.69 6.09
N SER A 81 -2.62 12.63 5.20
CA SER A 81 -1.38 12.49 4.43
C SER A 81 -0.16 12.43 5.37
N ARG A 82 0.62 11.36 5.24
CA ARG A 82 1.75 11.04 6.13
C ARG A 82 3.01 11.81 5.74
N PHE A 83 3.32 11.84 4.46
CA PHE A 83 4.57 12.38 3.94
C PHE A 83 4.42 13.80 3.37
N ASN A 84 3.37 14.06 2.59
CA ASN A 84 3.15 15.36 1.97
C ASN A 84 1.96 16.08 2.62
N LYS A 85 2.23 17.01 3.54
CA LYS A 85 1.23 17.75 4.31
C LYS A 85 0.39 18.74 3.50
N ASN A 86 0.72 18.94 2.22
CA ASN A 86 -0.09 19.77 1.31
C ASN A 86 -1.36 19.07 0.83
N PHE A 87 -1.55 17.81 1.17
CA PHE A 87 -2.75 17.03 0.84
C PHE A 87 -3.56 16.72 2.10
N ASP A 88 -4.89 16.82 1.99
CA ASP A 88 -5.79 16.55 3.11
C ASP A 88 -5.74 15.08 3.53
N PHE A 89 -5.73 14.19 2.54
CA PHE A 89 -5.80 12.75 2.74
C PHE A 89 -4.80 11.98 1.88
N GLU A 90 -4.55 10.75 2.29
CA GLU A 90 -3.76 9.76 1.58
C GLU A 90 -4.54 8.45 1.49
N ILE A 91 -4.58 7.86 0.30
CA ILE A 91 -5.03 6.47 0.17
C ILE A 91 -3.91 5.58 0.67
N LEU A 92 -4.17 4.91 1.79
CA LEU A 92 -3.19 4.11 2.51
C LEU A 92 -3.17 2.65 2.06
N ARG A 93 -4.36 2.05 1.82
CA ARG A 93 -4.52 0.66 1.40
C ARG A 93 -5.73 0.52 0.50
N PHE A 94 -5.57 -0.31 -0.51
CA PHE A 94 -6.68 -0.83 -1.30
C PHE A 94 -6.37 -2.26 -1.73
N CYS A 95 -7.27 -3.19 -1.42
CA CYS A 95 -7.20 -4.54 -1.93
C CYS A 95 -8.59 -5.16 -2.08
N SER A 96 -8.64 -6.22 -2.85
CA SER A 96 -9.77 -7.15 -2.88
C SER A 96 -9.39 -8.46 -2.20
N LYS A 97 -10.38 -9.24 -1.82
CA LYS A 97 -10.20 -10.59 -1.29
C LYS A 97 -9.36 -11.41 -2.26
N ASN A 98 -8.44 -12.22 -1.74
CA ASN A 98 -7.59 -13.08 -2.55
C ASN A 98 -8.42 -13.89 -3.56
N TYR A 99 -7.88 -14.04 -4.76
CA TYR A 99 -8.52 -14.77 -5.87
C TYR A 99 -9.82 -14.13 -6.40
N HIS A 100 -10.05 -12.84 -6.09
CA HIS A 100 -11.19 -12.08 -6.59
C HIS A 100 -10.72 -10.86 -7.41
N ASN A 101 -11.26 -10.75 -8.62
CA ASN A 101 -11.18 -9.53 -9.42
C ASN A 101 -12.50 -8.76 -9.28
N VAL A 102 -12.50 -7.69 -8.48
CA VAL A 102 -13.71 -6.89 -8.19
C VAL A 102 -13.69 -5.63 -9.05
N ILE A 103 -14.32 -5.74 -10.21
CA ILE A 103 -14.32 -4.69 -11.24
C ILE A 103 -15.08 -3.47 -10.74
N GLY A 104 -14.41 -2.31 -10.75
CA GLY A 104 -14.97 -1.03 -10.31
C GLY A 104 -14.96 -0.82 -8.79
N ALA A 105 -14.35 -1.73 -8.00
CA ALA A 105 -14.33 -1.62 -6.54
C ALA A 105 -13.68 -0.31 -6.06
N PHE A 106 -12.49 0.00 -6.56
CA PHE A 106 -11.78 1.22 -6.19
C PHE A 106 -12.63 2.46 -6.45
N GLY A 107 -13.12 2.63 -7.69
CA GLY A 107 -13.91 3.81 -8.06
C GLY A 107 -15.18 3.97 -7.23
N LYS A 108 -15.87 2.86 -6.90
CA LYS A 108 -17.08 2.89 -6.07
C LYS A 108 -16.78 3.32 -4.64
N LEU A 109 -15.76 2.76 -4.01
CA LEU A 109 -15.34 3.10 -2.65
C LEU A 109 -14.78 4.52 -2.58
N PHE A 110 -13.96 4.91 -3.55
CA PHE A 110 -13.38 6.24 -3.66
C PHE A 110 -14.45 7.32 -3.80
N LYS A 111 -15.40 7.14 -4.73
CA LYS A 111 -16.53 8.06 -4.91
C LYS A 111 -17.37 8.21 -3.64
N TYR A 112 -17.61 7.13 -2.92
CA TYR A 112 -18.30 7.17 -1.64
C TYR A 112 -17.56 8.03 -0.62
N PHE A 113 -16.24 7.83 -0.48
CA PHE A 113 -15.40 8.64 0.40
C PHE A 113 -15.45 10.13 0.01
N VAL A 114 -15.25 10.45 -1.26
CA VAL A 114 -15.25 11.83 -1.76
C VAL A 114 -16.58 12.53 -1.47
N ASN A 115 -17.70 11.84 -1.65
CA ASN A 115 -19.03 12.40 -1.38
C ASN A 115 -19.27 12.62 0.12
N LYS A 116 -18.76 11.72 0.97
CA LYS A 116 -19.00 11.78 2.42
C LYS A 116 -18.11 12.78 3.14
N TYR A 117 -16.81 12.81 2.79
CA TYR A 117 -15.80 13.57 3.52
C TYR A 117 -15.42 14.91 2.85
N ASN A 118 -15.89 15.11 1.63
CA ASN A 118 -15.67 16.35 0.87
C ASN A 118 -14.20 16.83 0.84
N PRO A 119 -13.19 15.96 0.57
CA PRO A 119 -11.80 16.35 0.59
C PRO A 119 -11.49 17.36 -0.52
N LYS A 120 -10.50 18.25 -0.31
CA LYS A 120 -9.98 19.16 -1.33
C LYS A 120 -8.91 18.47 -2.18
N SER A 121 -8.10 17.63 -1.53
CA SER A 121 -6.96 16.97 -2.19
C SER A 121 -6.62 15.62 -1.56
N ILE A 122 -6.16 14.70 -2.40
CA ILE A 122 -5.79 13.33 -1.99
C ILE A 122 -4.52 12.94 -2.72
N ILE A 123 -3.59 12.30 -2.00
CA ILE A 123 -2.38 11.72 -2.57
C ILE A 123 -2.39 10.20 -2.42
N THR A 124 -1.68 9.49 -3.30
CA THR A 124 -1.48 8.05 -3.19
C THR A 124 -0.15 7.63 -3.81
N TYR A 125 0.36 6.50 -3.33
CA TYR A 125 1.64 5.92 -3.72
C TYR A 125 1.42 4.51 -4.23
N CYS A 126 1.68 4.29 -5.53
CA CYS A 126 1.56 3.00 -6.19
C CYS A 126 2.92 2.30 -6.23
N ASP A 127 3.05 1.17 -5.57
CA ASP A 127 4.27 0.36 -5.59
C ASP A 127 4.59 -0.11 -7.01
N LEU A 128 5.70 0.37 -7.57
CA LEU A 128 6.14 0.08 -8.94
C LEU A 128 6.54 -1.39 -9.15
N ARG A 129 6.73 -2.15 -8.08
CA ARG A 129 6.95 -3.60 -8.17
C ARG A 129 5.77 -4.34 -8.78
N TYR A 130 4.55 -3.83 -8.59
CA TYR A 130 3.30 -4.51 -8.99
C TYR A 130 2.53 -3.79 -10.09
N GLY A 131 2.80 -2.53 -10.37
CA GLY A 131 2.07 -1.81 -11.40
C GLY A 131 2.33 -0.31 -11.44
N ILE A 132 1.77 0.33 -12.44
CA ILE A 132 1.97 1.74 -12.76
C ILE A 132 0.79 2.63 -12.35
N GLY A 133 -0.15 2.14 -11.55
CA GLY A 133 -1.24 2.97 -11.02
C GLY A 133 -2.40 3.26 -11.96
N ASN A 134 -2.65 2.46 -12.98
CA ASN A 134 -3.76 2.64 -13.93
C ASN A 134 -5.13 2.83 -13.27
N VAL A 135 -5.35 2.24 -12.08
CA VAL A 135 -6.58 2.39 -11.32
C VAL A 135 -6.78 3.84 -10.86
N TYR A 136 -5.72 4.52 -10.49
CA TYR A 136 -5.77 5.92 -10.04
C TYR A 136 -6.07 6.84 -11.22
N HIS A 137 -5.35 6.69 -12.31
CA HIS A 137 -5.59 7.47 -13.55
C HIS A 137 -7.05 7.35 -14.02
N LYS A 138 -7.60 6.13 -14.06
CA LYS A 138 -9.01 5.89 -14.43
C LYS A 138 -10.04 6.52 -13.48
N ASN A 139 -9.63 6.96 -12.31
CA ASN A 139 -10.49 7.60 -11.31
C ASN A 139 -10.15 9.08 -11.09
N GLY A 140 -9.52 9.71 -12.08
CA GLY A 140 -9.30 11.16 -12.10
C GLY A 140 -8.11 11.62 -11.25
N PHE A 141 -7.15 10.74 -10.97
CA PHE A 141 -5.88 11.14 -10.37
C PHE A 141 -4.87 11.48 -11.46
N ASP A 142 -4.13 12.56 -11.24
CA ASP A 142 -3.00 12.96 -12.06
C ASP A 142 -1.73 12.32 -11.54
N TYR A 143 -0.89 11.83 -12.48
CA TYR A 143 0.45 11.38 -12.16
C TYR A 143 1.36 12.58 -11.85
N ILE A 144 2.13 12.51 -10.77
CA ILE A 144 3.08 13.57 -10.39
C ILE A 144 4.49 13.19 -10.84
N ASN A 145 5.04 12.14 -10.26
CA ASN A 145 6.39 11.62 -10.55
C ASN A 145 6.55 10.22 -9.94
N ASN A 146 7.72 9.63 -10.12
CA ASN A 146 8.15 8.46 -9.37
C ASN A 146 9.04 8.88 -8.20
N SER A 147 8.88 8.23 -7.05
CA SER A 147 9.87 8.32 -5.99
C SER A 147 11.14 7.54 -6.37
N ASN A 148 12.26 7.90 -5.77
CA ASN A 148 13.44 7.05 -5.83
C ASN A 148 13.16 5.69 -5.17
N PRO A 149 13.84 4.61 -5.62
CA PRO A 149 13.83 3.35 -4.90
C PRO A 149 14.27 3.55 -3.45
N ASN A 150 13.58 2.87 -2.54
CA ASN A 150 13.95 2.80 -1.14
C ASN A 150 14.56 1.43 -0.84
N TYR A 151 15.29 1.30 0.28
CA TYR A 151 15.88 0.03 0.65
C TYR A 151 15.39 -0.46 2.01
N TYR A 152 15.53 -1.76 2.18
CA TYR A 152 15.36 -2.48 3.43
C TYR A 152 16.72 -3.08 3.83
N TYR A 153 16.94 -3.24 5.12
CA TYR A 153 18.03 -4.08 5.60
C TYR A 153 17.61 -5.55 5.55
N LEU A 154 18.55 -6.41 5.24
CA LEU A 154 18.40 -7.86 5.37
C LEU A 154 19.24 -8.32 6.55
N ASP A 155 18.62 -9.02 7.49
CA ASP A 155 19.35 -9.70 8.55
C ASP A 155 20.04 -10.98 8.04
N LYS A 156 20.75 -11.67 8.90
CA LYS A 156 21.44 -12.94 8.58
C LYS A 156 20.50 -14.09 8.14
N ASN A 157 19.19 -13.94 8.38
CA ASN A 157 18.16 -14.89 7.96
C ASN A 157 17.39 -14.39 6.70
N PHE A 158 17.92 -13.38 6.01
CA PHE A 158 17.33 -12.74 4.82
C PHE A 158 15.95 -12.10 5.06
N ARG A 159 15.58 -11.78 6.31
CA ARG A 159 14.36 -11.07 6.64
C ARG A 159 14.53 -9.58 6.35
N ARG A 160 13.54 -8.99 5.69
CA ARG A 160 13.54 -7.55 5.44
C ARG A 160 13.14 -6.77 6.67
N LEU A 161 13.97 -5.81 7.03
CA LEU A 161 13.78 -4.89 8.15
C LEU A 161 13.69 -3.47 7.64
N SER A 162 12.73 -2.70 8.16
CA SER A 162 12.59 -1.30 7.76
C SER A 162 13.83 -0.49 8.15
N ARG A 163 14.39 0.26 7.19
CA ARG A 163 15.53 1.16 7.46
C ARG A 163 15.24 2.19 8.56
N LEU A 164 13.98 2.56 8.76
CA LEU A 164 13.61 3.52 9.80
C LEU A 164 13.92 3.03 11.22
N GLN A 165 14.06 1.71 11.40
CA GLN A 165 14.46 1.12 12.67
C GLN A 165 15.97 1.22 12.93
N PHE A 166 16.78 1.50 11.90
CA PHE A 166 18.23 1.47 11.92
C PHE A 166 18.86 2.81 11.55
N GLN A 167 18.17 3.92 11.85
CA GLN A 167 18.75 5.23 11.70
C GLN A 167 19.98 5.38 12.61
N LYS A 168 21.05 6.05 12.15
CA LYS A 168 22.37 6.12 12.83
C LYS A 168 22.26 6.39 14.33
N HIS A 169 21.40 7.32 14.75
CA HIS A 169 21.20 7.68 16.16
C HIS A 169 20.54 6.58 17.03
N LEU A 170 20.04 5.50 16.41
CA LEU A 170 19.45 4.37 17.13
C LEU A 170 20.38 3.16 17.19
N LEU A 171 21.49 3.16 16.44
CA LEU A 171 22.31 1.97 16.24
C LEU A 171 23.09 1.54 17.46
N GLU A 172 23.56 2.49 18.27
CA GLU A 172 24.34 2.21 19.49
C GLU A 172 23.62 1.24 20.45
N ASN A 173 22.29 1.34 20.53
CA ASN A 173 21.48 0.50 21.40
C ASN A 173 20.94 -0.78 20.70
N LYS A 174 21.31 -1.01 19.44
CA LYS A 174 20.70 -2.08 18.62
C LYS A 174 21.72 -3.04 18.02
N LEU A 175 22.94 -2.60 17.85
CA LEU A 175 23.99 -3.38 17.22
C LEU A 175 24.98 -3.88 18.26
N ASP A 176 25.51 -5.09 18.04
CA ASP A 176 26.55 -5.67 18.88
C ASP A 176 27.86 -4.89 18.76
N GLN A 177 28.11 -4.33 17.58
CA GLN A 177 29.29 -3.50 17.27
C GLN A 177 28.83 -2.17 16.71
N PHE A 178 29.20 -1.08 17.38
CA PHE A 178 28.89 0.29 16.93
C PHE A 178 30.11 1.19 17.02
N ASP A 179 30.40 1.89 15.94
CA ASP A 179 31.40 2.96 15.88
C ASP A 179 30.74 4.27 15.40
N SER A 180 30.80 5.29 16.24
CA SER A 180 30.24 6.62 15.95
C SER A 180 30.89 7.32 14.75
N ASN A 181 32.14 6.97 14.39
CA ASN A 181 32.86 7.52 13.26
C ASN A 181 32.39 6.94 11.91
N LEU A 182 31.78 5.75 11.92
CA LEU A 182 31.27 5.10 10.73
C LEU A 182 29.89 5.62 10.34
N THR A 183 29.55 5.48 9.06
CA THR A 183 28.21 5.76 8.54
C THR A 183 27.18 4.72 9.07
N GLU A 184 25.89 5.00 8.89
CA GLU A 184 24.82 4.03 9.17
C GLU A 184 25.11 2.70 8.47
N TRP A 185 25.46 2.75 7.18
CA TRP A 185 25.68 1.55 6.38
C TRP A 185 26.90 0.74 6.83
N GLU A 186 28.02 1.38 7.10
CA GLU A 186 29.23 0.70 7.57
C GLU A 186 28.99 -0.02 8.90
N ASN A 187 28.31 0.62 9.85
CA ASN A 187 27.90 -0.04 11.09
C ASN A 187 27.00 -1.25 10.84
N MET A 188 26.04 -1.14 9.92
CA MET A 188 25.16 -2.28 9.58
C MET A 188 25.93 -3.42 8.94
N GLN A 189 26.90 -3.13 8.06
CA GLN A 189 27.77 -4.14 7.45
C GLN A 189 28.63 -4.89 8.48
N LEU A 190 29.20 -4.18 9.45
CA LEU A 190 29.97 -4.81 10.54
C LEU A 190 29.16 -5.83 11.33
N ASN A 191 27.83 -5.64 11.38
CA ASN A 191 26.91 -6.54 12.08
C ASN A 191 26.23 -7.56 11.15
N GLY A 192 26.74 -7.73 9.91
CA GLY A 192 26.29 -8.75 8.96
C GLY A 192 24.98 -8.45 8.23
N TYR A 193 24.51 -7.19 8.26
CA TYR A 193 23.33 -6.78 7.51
C TYR A 193 23.67 -6.45 6.05
N ASN A 194 22.78 -6.83 5.14
CA ASN A 194 22.80 -6.44 3.74
C ASN A 194 21.65 -5.49 3.40
N ARG A 195 21.60 -5.00 2.16
CA ARG A 195 20.53 -4.13 1.65
C ARG A 195 19.85 -4.75 0.43
N ILE A 196 18.54 -4.55 0.34
CA ILE A 196 17.75 -4.83 -0.86
C ILE A 196 16.86 -3.63 -1.17
N TRP A 197 16.72 -3.27 -2.46
CA TRP A 197 15.94 -2.11 -2.90
C TRP A 197 14.59 -2.52 -3.45
N ASP A 198 13.58 -1.66 -3.23
CA ASP A 198 12.32 -1.72 -3.98
C ASP A 198 12.47 -0.99 -5.34
N CYS A 199 11.34 -0.83 -6.06
CA CYS A 199 11.31 -0.12 -7.33
C CYS A 199 10.85 1.34 -7.20
N GLY A 200 10.66 1.85 -5.98
CA GLY A 200 10.01 3.13 -5.73
C GLY A 200 8.50 3.06 -5.95
N ASN A 201 7.87 4.24 -5.94
CA ASN A 201 6.43 4.39 -6.09
C ASN A 201 6.09 5.39 -7.18
N ALA A 202 5.08 5.11 -8.00
CA ALA A 202 4.43 6.13 -8.79
C ALA A 202 3.49 6.94 -7.87
N ILE A 203 3.64 8.26 -7.88
CA ILE A 203 2.90 9.19 -7.02
C ILE A 203 1.77 9.81 -7.83
N TYR A 204 0.58 9.73 -7.29
CA TYR A 204 -0.63 10.28 -7.91
C TYR A 204 -1.34 11.24 -6.96
N SER A 205 -1.93 12.30 -7.51
CA SER A 205 -2.77 13.24 -6.77
C SER A 205 -4.15 13.38 -7.39
N TRP A 206 -5.12 13.60 -6.54
CA TRP A 206 -6.46 14.00 -6.94
C TRP A 206 -6.79 15.32 -6.25
N LYS A 207 -7.35 16.25 -7.00
CA LYS A 207 -7.87 17.52 -6.49
C LYS A 207 -9.31 17.66 -6.90
N ARG A 208 -10.11 18.20 -5.99
CA ARG A 208 -11.49 18.56 -6.33
C ARG A 208 -11.48 19.70 -7.33
N GLU A 209 -12.16 19.50 -8.44
CA GLU A 209 -12.44 20.62 -9.36
C GLU A 209 -13.33 21.63 -8.62
N ILE A 210 -12.84 22.86 -8.47
CA ILE A 210 -13.65 23.99 -8.05
C ILE A 210 -14.36 24.43 -9.29
N LEU A 211 -15.64 24.07 -9.45
CA LEU A 211 -16.50 24.71 -10.45
C LEU A 211 -16.56 26.18 -10.05
N ASN A 212 -15.77 27.01 -10.71
CA ASN A 212 -16.00 28.44 -10.71
C ASN A 212 -17.34 28.65 -11.44
N VAL A 213 -18.42 28.74 -10.67
CA VAL A 213 -19.70 29.24 -11.15
C VAL A 213 -19.47 30.73 -11.41
N LEU A 214 -19.23 31.07 -12.67
CA LEU A 214 -19.27 32.44 -13.17
C LEU A 214 -20.71 32.95 -13.17
#